data_171b096b7aa80d4a9bf468b67412474e
#
_entry.id   171b096b7aa80d4a9bf468b67412474e
#
_cell.length_a   1.000
_cell.length_b   1.000
_cell.length_c   1.000
_cell.angle_alpha   90.00
_cell.angle_beta   90.00
_cell.angle_gamma   90.00
#
_symmetry.space_group_name_H-M   'P 1'
#
loop_
_entity.id
_entity.type
_entity.pdbx_description
1 polymer ?
#
loop_
_entity_poly.entity_id
_entity_poly.type
_entity_poly.pdbx_seq_one_letter_code
_entity_poly.pdbx_strand_id
1 'polypeptide(L)'
;DSICAATAELLAQGKLIGWIQGRAEFGPRALGNRSILADPRFATTKDKINQQVKFRESFRPFAPSVLHECADQFFVDYHESPYMDKTLRIRKSMQESVAGVCHVDGTGRLQTVKEQWNPRYYQLIKAFYQQTQIPMLLNTSFNVMGKPLVHSLDDALAVFLSTGLDALVVNDYLICKPRND
;
A
#
# COMPACT_ATOMS: atom_id res chain seq x y z
N ASP A 1 4.68 16.85 6.40
CA ASP A 1 5.85 15.98 6.57
C ASP A 1 6.50 15.74 5.21
N SER A 2 7.75 16.20 5.01
CA SER A 2 8.45 16.15 3.71
C SER A 2 8.59 14.74 3.15
N ILE A 3 8.79 13.72 4.01
CA ILE A 3 8.93 12.32 3.57
C ILE A 3 7.61 11.77 3.02
N CYS A 4 6.47 12.13 3.62
CA CYS A 4 5.16 11.70 3.12
C CYS A 4 4.87 12.32 1.75
N ALA A 5 5.20 13.61 1.55
CA ALA A 5 5.01 14.29 0.27
C ALA A 5 5.89 13.68 -0.84
N ALA A 6 7.20 13.48 -0.57
CA ALA A 6 8.12 12.85 -1.52
C ALA A 6 7.71 11.41 -1.85
N THR A 7 7.27 10.63 -0.85
CA THR A 7 6.80 9.26 -1.07
C THR A 7 5.50 9.23 -1.90
N ALA A 8 4.57 10.15 -1.62
CA ALA A 8 3.32 10.27 -2.38
C ALA A 8 3.57 10.60 -3.86
N GLU A 9 4.54 11.46 -4.14
CA GLU A 9 4.95 11.78 -5.51
C GLU A 9 5.48 10.54 -6.25
N LEU A 10 6.36 9.75 -5.63
CA LEU A 10 6.85 8.51 -6.22
C LEU A 10 5.73 7.50 -6.46
N LEU A 11 4.81 7.35 -5.49
CA LEU A 11 3.64 6.48 -5.64
C LEU A 11 2.75 6.94 -6.81
N ALA A 12 2.47 8.25 -6.94
CA ALA A 12 1.67 8.81 -8.03
C ALA A 12 2.30 8.60 -9.41
N GLN A 13 3.64 8.45 -9.48
CA GLN A 13 4.40 8.06 -10.67
C GLN A 13 4.39 6.53 -10.93
N GLY A 14 3.65 5.76 -10.16
CA GLY A 14 3.55 4.29 -10.30
C GLY A 14 4.74 3.51 -9.76
N LYS A 15 5.53 4.11 -8.86
CA LYS A 15 6.65 3.45 -8.18
C LYS A 15 6.19 2.52 -7.09
N LEU A 16 6.92 1.43 -6.88
CA LEU A 16 6.71 0.46 -5.80
C LEU A 16 7.60 0.81 -4.60
N ILE A 17 6.98 1.08 -3.46
CA ILE A 17 7.68 1.58 -2.27
C ILE A 17 7.66 0.56 -1.14
N GLY A 18 8.84 0.19 -0.62
CA GLY A 18 8.96 -0.42 0.69
C GLY A 18 8.81 0.65 1.76
N TRP A 19 7.89 0.47 2.71
CA TRP A 19 7.57 1.45 3.75
C TRP A 19 7.77 0.87 5.14
N ILE A 20 8.66 1.49 5.92
CA ILE A 20 8.94 1.15 7.30
C ILE A 20 8.81 2.38 8.18
N GLN A 21 8.01 2.27 9.23
CA GLN A 21 7.92 3.26 10.29
C GLN A 21 7.72 2.60 11.66
N GLY A 22 8.30 3.18 12.70
CA GLY A 22 8.11 2.76 14.08
C GLY A 22 8.24 1.25 14.31
N ARG A 23 7.41 0.68 15.19
CA ARG A 23 7.36 -0.75 15.48
C ARG A 23 6.59 -1.51 14.41
N ALA A 24 6.96 -2.78 14.20
CA ALA A 24 6.17 -3.68 13.34
C ALA A 24 4.76 -3.90 13.92
N GLU A 25 3.82 -4.20 13.03
CA GLU A 25 2.48 -4.62 13.42
C GLU A 25 2.53 -5.93 14.22
N PHE A 26 1.61 -6.07 15.16
CA PHE A 26 1.34 -7.34 15.82
C PHE A 26 0.17 -8.03 15.10
N GLY A 27 0.46 -9.11 14.39
CA GLY A 27 -0.56 -9.85 13.65
C GLY A 27 -0.18 -10.21 12.21
N PRO A 28 -1.09 -10.83 11.44
CA PRO A 28 -0.77 -11.42 10.13
C PRO A 28 -0.84 -10.41 8.97
N ARG A 29 -1.14 -9.13 9.23
CA ARG A 29 -1.35 -8.11 8.20
C ARG A 29 -0.41 -6.94 8.38
N ALA A 30 0.11 -6.40 7.28
CA ALA A 30 0.75 -5.10 7.27
C ALA A 30 -0.31 -4.00 7.27
N LEU A 31 -0.20 -3.08 8.20
CA LEU A 31 -1.16 -2.01 8.45
C LEU A 31 -0.54 -0.61 8.33
N GLY A 32 0.55 -0.49 7.56
CA GLY A 32 1.22 0.77 7.32
C GLY A 32 2.52 0.98 8.10
N ASN A 33 3.05 -0.05 8.77
CA ASN A 33 4.35 0.04 9.47
C ASN A 33 5.43 -0.83 8.80
N ARG A 34 5.04 -1.95 8.18
CA ARG A 34 5.91 -2.85 7.41
C ARG A 34 5.21 -3.23 6.12
N SER A 35 5.09 -2.27 5.23
CA SER A 35 4.23 -2.36 4.05
C SER A 35 5.00 -2.22 2.75
N ILE A 36 4.52 -2.89 1.71
CA ILE A 36 4.79 -2.51 0.32
C ILE A 36 3.57 -1.71 -0.13
N LEU A 37 3.83 -0.50 -0.59
CA LEU A 37 2.82 0.45 -1.02
C LEU A 37 2.91 0.70 -2.52
N ALA A 38 1.77 0.93 -3.15
CA ALA A 38 1.69 1.26 -4.57
C ALA A 38 0.41 2.04 -4.90
N ASP A 39 0.37 2.59 -6.09
CA ASP A 39 -0.77 3.29 -6.64
C ASP A 39 -1.90 2.30 -6.98
N PRO A 40 -3.10 2.46 -6.38
CA PRO A 40 -4.24 1.56 -6.62
C PRO A 40 -4.97 1.81 -7.95
N ARG A 41 -4.67 2.90 -8.66
CA ARG A 41 -5.42 3.31 -9.86
C ARG A 41 -5.24 2.36 -11.04
N PHE A 42 -4.10 1.70 -11.16
CA PHE A 42 -3.75 0.89 -12.32
C PHE A 42 -3.89 -0.61 -12.03
N ALA A 43 -4.64 -1.33 -12.87
CA ALA A 43 -4.77 -2.78 -12.79
C ALA A 43 -3.40 -3.50 -12.90
N THR A 44 -2.50 -2.96 -13.72
CA THR A 44 -1.15 -3.48 -13.93
C THR A 44 -0.26 -3.43 -12.67
N THR A 45 -0.57 -2.58 -11.71
CA THR A 45 0.17 -2.50 -10.43
C THR A 45 0.15 -3.84 -9.69
N LYS A 46 -0.98 -4.55 -9.72
CA LYS A 46 -1.12 -5.88 -9.12
C LYS A 46 -0.14 -6.89 -9.73
N ASP A 47 -0.08 -6.94 -11.05
CA ASP A 47 0.81 -7.87 -11.75
C ASP A 47 2.28 -7.51 -11.51
N LYS A 48 2.62 -6.22 -11.55
CA LYS A 48 3.96 -5.72 -11.25
C LYS A 48 4.43 -6.16 -9.87
N ILE A 49 3.62 -6.00 -8.82
CA ILE A 49 4.00 -6.42 -7.45
C ILE A 49 4.12 -7.95 -7.37
N ASN A 50 3.17 -8.70 -7.93
CA ASN A 50 3.20 -10.16 -7.87
C ASN A 50 4.42 -10.75 -8.58
N GLN A 51 4.81 -10.20 -9.75
CA GLN A 51 5.94 -10.68 -10.54
C GLN A 51 7.29 -10.20 -10.01
N GLN A 52 7.42 -8.91 -9.66
CA GLN A 52 8.71 -8.29 -9.38
C GLN A 52 9.11 -8.28 -7.92
N VAL A 53 8.14 -8.45 -6.99
CA VAL A 53 8.39 -8.35 -5.55
C VAL A 53 7.94 -9.60 -4.80
N LYS A 54 6.73 -10.07 -5.07
CA LYS A 54 6.16 -11.23 -4.35
C LYS A 54 6.55 -12.57 -4.94
N PHE A 55 6.90 -12.62 -6.23
CA PHE A 55 7.22 -13.85 -6.96
C PHE A 55 6.14 -14.93 -6.78
N ARG A 56 4.88 -14.53 -7.00
CA ARG A 56 3.70 -15.38 -6.82
C ARG A 56 2.69 -15.20 -7.95
N GLU A 57 1.64 -16.00 -7.92
CA GLU A 57 0.60 -16.04 -8.94
C GLU A 57 -0.11 -14.67 -9.09
N SER A 58 -0.33 -14.23 -10.33
CA SER A 58 -0.89 -12.91 -10.66
C SER A 58 -2.35 -12.72 -10.20
N PHE A 59 -3.11 -13.82 -10.00
CA PHE A 59 -4.51 -13.74 -9.57
C PHE A 59 -4.68 -13.31 -8.10
N ARG A 60 -3.62 -13.35 -7.28
CA ARG A 60 -3.72 -13.01 -5.86
C ARG A 60 -3.99 -11.51 -5.68
N PRO A 61 -5.06 -11.14 -4.97
CA PRO A 61 -5.46 -9.75 -4.80
C PRO A 61 -4.62 -9.02 -3.75
N PHE A 62 -4.75 -7.71 -3.78
CA PHE A 62 -4.19 -6.81 -2.78
C PHE A 62 -5.30 -6.01 -2.07
N ALA A 63 -4.96 -5.45 -0.92
CA ALA A 63 -5.87 -4.71 -0.06
C ALA A 63 -5.66 -3.19 -0.23
N PRO A 64 -6.72 -2.39 -0.27
CA PRO A 64 -6.61 -0.94 -0.11
C PRO A 64 -6.50 -0.53 1.36
N SER A 65 -5.64 0.45 1.65
CA SER A 65 -5.68 1.26 2.87
C SER A 65 -6.30 2.61 2.53
N VAL A 66 -7.45 2.92 3.10
CA VAL A 66 -8.29 4.07 2.74
C VAL A 66 -8.45 5.03 3.93
N LEU A 67 -8.47 6.34 3.67
CA LEU A 67 -8.85 7.34 4.67
C LEU A 67 -10.28 7.11 5.12
N HIS A 68 -10.50 7.05 6.44
CA HIS A 68 -11.80 6.75 7.04
C HIS A 68 -12.91 7.66 6.51
N GLU A 69 -12.66 8.95 6.49
CA GLU A 69 -13.61 10.00 6.11
C GLU A 69 -14.00 9.99 4.62
N CYS A 70 -13.24 9.27 3.78
CA CYS A 70 -13.52 9.15 2.36
C CYS A 70 -14.04 7.76 1.96
N ALA A 71 -14.02 6.80 2.88
CA ALA A 71 -14.23 5.40 2.53
C ALA A 71 -15.66 5.09 2.06
N ASP A 72 -16.67 5.78 2.58
CA ASP A 72 -18.07 5.61 2.17
C ASP A 72 -18.34 6.01 0.72
N GLN A 73 -17.50 6.88 0.13
CA GLN A 73 -17.57 7.24 -1.29
C GLN A 73 -17.18 6.07 -2.21
N PHE A 74 -16.35 5.15 -1.71
CA PHE A 74 -15.82 4.02 -2.47
C PHE A 74 -16.50 2.70 -2.14
N PHE A 75 -16.95 2.50 -0.89
CA PHE A 75 -17.47 1.21 -0.43
C PHE A 75 -18.97 1.30 -0.12
N VAL A 76 -19.69 0.25 -0.54
CA VAL A 76 -21.11 0.09 -0.20
C VAL A 76 -21.21 -0.39 1.25
N ASP A 77 -22.18 0.16 2.01
CA ASP A 77 -22.42 -0.17 3.42
C ASP A 77 -21.15 -0.10 4.26
N TYR A 78 -20.39 1.00 4.07
CA TYR A 78 -19.10 1.16 4.71
C TYR A 78 -19.20 1.06 6.24
N HIS A 79 -18.31 0.28 6.80
CA HIS A 79 -18.03 0.20 8.22
C HIS A 79 -16.53 -0.01 8.46
N GLU A 80 -16.03 0.43 9.60
CA GLU A 80 -14.60 0.43 9.91
C GLU A 80 -14.00 -0.99 9.89
N SER A 81 -12.80 -1.10 9.31
CA SER A 81 -12.00 -2.32 9.26
C SER A 81 -10.51 -1.96 9.44
N PRO A 82 -10.08 -1.62 10.66
CA PRO A 82 -8.70 -1.18 10.88
C PRO A 82 -7.65 -2.29 10.67
N TYR A 83 -8.06 -3.56 10.69
CA TYR A 83 -7.17 -4.72 10.65
C TYR A 83 -7.27 -5.56 9.35
N MET A 84 -7.87 -5.03 8.29
CA MET A 84 -8.12 -5.80 7.04
C MET A 84 -8.92 -7.09 7.28
N ASP A 85 -9.84 -7.07 8.20
CA ASP A 85 -10.67 -8.20 8.60
C ASP A 85 -11.99 -8.29 7.81
N LYS A 86 -12.34 -7.24 7.07
CA LYS A 86 -13.59 -7.15 6.32
C LYS A 86 -13.37 -6.93 4.83
N THR A 87 -14.22 -7.57 4.04
CA THR A 87 -14.30 -7.39 2.59
C THR A 87 -15.64 -6.72 2.27
N LEU A 88 -15.58 -5.55 1.65
CA LEU A 88 -16.75 -4.77 1.26
C LEU A 88 -16.80 -4.61 -0.26
N ARG A 89 -18.02 -4.44 -0.79
CA ARG A 89 -18.23 -4.16 -2.21
C ARG A 89 -17.77 -2.74 -2.54
N ILE A 90 -16.92 -2.61 -3.55
CA ILE A 90 -16.54 -1.31 -4.12
C ILE A 90 -17.71 -0.84 -5.00
N ARG A 91 -18.13 0.43 -4.86
CA ARG A 91 -19.18 1.02 -5.70
C ARG A 91 -18.82 0.88 -7.17
N LYS A 92 -19.75 0.43 -7.98
CA LYS A 92 -19.52 0.12 -9.41
C LYS A 92 -18.88 1.30 -10.17
N SER A 93 -19.30 2.52 -9.86
CA SER A 93 -18.74 3.75 -10.44
C SER A 93 -17.28 4.03 -10.07
N MET A 94 -16.76 3.40 -9.01
CA MET A 94 -15.41 3.61 -8.49
C MET A 94 -14.44 2.46 -8.82
N GLN A 95 -14.93 1.32 -9.29
CA GLN A 95 -14.10 0.12 -9.51
C GLN A 95 -12.97 0.37 -10.50
N GLU A 96 -13.21 1.11 -11.57
CA GLU A 96 -12.21 1.43 -12.58
C GLU A 96 -11.12 2.38 -12.01
N SER A 97 -11.51 3.33 -11.17
CA SER A 97 -10.58 4.30 -10.57
C SER A 97 -9.61 3.68 -9.54
N VAL A 98 -9.89 2.47 -9.06
CA VAL A 98 -9.08 1.74 -8.08
C VAL A 98 -8.85 0.28 -8.50
N ALA A 99 -8.69 0.05 -9.79
CA ALA A 99 -8.60 -1.27 -10.41
C ALA A 99 -7.48 -2.16 -9.82
N GLY A 100 -6.40 -1.56 -9.32
CA GLY A 100 -5.27 -2.28 -8.69
C GLY A 100 -5.62 -2.98 -7.36
N VAL A 101 -6.73 -2.59 -6.71
CA VAL A 101 -7.19 -3.17 -5.43
C VAL A 101 -8.61 -3.72 -5.50
N CYS A 102 -9.26 -3.60 -6.67
CA CYS A 102 -10.56 -4.18 -6.92
C CYS A 102 -10.40 -5.68 -7.23
N HIS A 103 -11.12 -6.53 -6.49
CA HIS A 103 -11.19 -7.96 -6.76
C HIS A 103 -12.07 -8.24 -7.98
N VAL A 104 -11.96 -9.43 -8.56
CA VAL A 104 -12.73 -9.84 -9.75
C VAL A 104 -14.25 -9.75 -9.52
N ASP A 105 -14.70 -9.97 -8.29
CA ASP A 105 -16.12 -9.90 -7.89
C ASP A 105 -16.58 -8.47 -7.53
N GLY A 106 -15.73 -7.47 -7.70
CA GLY A 106 -16.02 -6.07 -7.39
C GLY A 106 -15.91 -5.72 -5.89
N THR A 107 -15.25 -6.57 -5.11
CA THR A 107 -15.01 -6.31 -3.68
C THR A 107 -13.59 -5.84 -3.42
N GLY A 108 -13.31 -5.38 -2.19
CA GLY A 108 -11.97 -5.07 -1.68
C GLY A 108 -11.89 -5.36 -0.19
N ARG A 109 -10.79 -5.99 0.23
CA ARG A 109 -10.51 -6.22 1.65
C ARG A 109 -9.79 -5.01 2.22
N LEU A 110 -10.55 -4.04 2.71
CA LEU A 110 -10.04 -2.73 3.08
C LEU A 110 -9.37 -2.70 4.44
N GLN A 111 -8.43 -1.76 4.58
CA GLN A 111 -7.98 -1.22 5.85
C GLN A 111 -8.48 0.22 5.99
N THR A 112 -9.24 0.49 7.05
CA THR A 112 -9.59 1.86 7.44
C THR A 112 -8.41 2.52 8.16
N VAL A 113 -8.01 3.72 7.73
CA VAL A 113 -6.93 4.49 8.36
C VAL A 113 -7.51 5.78 8.93
N LYS A 114 -7.29 6.02 10.23
CA LYS A 114 -7.60 7.26 10.95
C LYS A 114 -6.31 7.93 11.41
N GLU A 115 -6.27 9.24 11.44
CA GLU A 115 -5.10 10.01 11.87
C GLU A 115 -4.67 9.64 13.29
N GLN A 116 -5.62 9.48 14.21
CA GLN A 116 -5.38 9.13 15.61
C GLN A 116 -4.78 7.73 15.81
N TRP A 117 -4.95 6.79 14.85
CA TRP A 117 -4.43 5.41 14.95
C TRP A 117 -3.03 5.27 14.37
N ASN A 118 -2.76 5.95 13.25
CA ASN A 118 -1.48 5.92 12.56
C ASN A 118 -1.24 7.25 11.84
N PRO A 119 -0.79 8.30 12.57
CA PRO A 119 -0.70 9.66 12.03
C PRO A 119 0.15 9.77 10.76
N ARG A 120 1.32 9.14 10.76
CA ARG A 120 2.24 9.23 9.61
C ARG A 120 1.69 8.51 8.37
N TYR A 121 1.13 7.33 8.55
CA TYR A 121 0.53 6.60 7.43
C TYR A 121 -0.72 7.32 6.88
N TYR A 122 -1.51 7.90 7.77
CA TYR A 122 -2.61 8.78 7.39
C TYR A 122 -2.12 9.97 6.56
N GLN A 123 -1.07 10.67 6.99
CA GLN A 123 -0.49 11.80 6.26
C GLN A 123 0.06 11.40 4.89
N LEU A 124 0.65 10.21 4.76
CA LEU A 124 1.08 9.69 3.47
C LEU A 124 -0.11 9.50 2.51
N ILE A 125 -1.18 8.83 2.97
CA ILE A 125 -2.38 8.63 2.14
C ILE A 125 -3.01 9.98 1.79
N LYS A 126 -3.05 10.92 2.72
CA LYS A 126 -3.57 12.28 2.52
C LYS A 126 -2.75 13.06 1.47
N ALA A 127 -1.42 12.95 1.52
CA ALA A 127 -0.53 13.56 0.53
C ALA A 127 -0.74 12.96 -0.87
N PHE A 128 -0.94 11.65 -0.97
CA PHE A 128 -1.28 10.96 -2.20
C PHE A 128 -2.66 11.38 -2.72
N TYR A 129 -3.64 11.49 -1.84
CA TYR A 129 -4.99 11.97 -2.18
C TYR A 129 -4.97 13.38 -2.78
N GLN A 130 -4.19 14.29 -2.21
CA GLN A 130 -4.07 15.65 -2.72
C GLN A 130 -3.56 15.72 -4.18
N GLN A 131 -2.71 14.78 -4.57
CA GLN A 131 -2.14 14.71 -5.93
C GLN A 131 -3.03 13.96 -6.93
N THR A 132 -3.74 12.94 -6.46
CA THR A 132 -4.39 11.95 -7.35
C THR A 132 -5.91 11.94 -7.27
N GLN A 133 -6.49 12.59 -6.28
CA GLN A 133 -7.91 12.53 -5.91
C GLN A 133 -8.39 11.12 -5.53
N ILE A 134 -7.45 10.18 -5.23
CA ILE A 134 -7.76 8.85 -4.74
C ILE A 134 -7.29 8.74 -3.28
N PRO A 135 -8.21 8.61 -2.29
CA PRO A 135 -7.89 8.66 -0.86
C PRO A 135 -7.44 7.31 -0.31
N MET A 136 -6.70 6.53 -1.09
CA MET A 136 -6.24 5.20 -0.69
C MET A 136 -4.94 4.80 -1.39
N LEU A 137 -4.23 3.84 -0.78
CA LEU A 137 -3.07 3.17 -1.35
C LEU A 137 -3.31 1.66 -1.41
N LEU A 138 -2.71 0.99 -2.39
CA LEU A 138 -2.53 -0.45 -2.34
C LEU A 138 -1.51 -0.74 -1.22
N ASN A 139 -1.90 -1.62 -0.29
CA ASN A 139 -1.08 -2.04 0.85
C ASN A 139 -0.97 -3.56 0.91
N THR A 140 0.26 -4.05 0.97
CA THR A 140 0.56 -5.46 1.22
C THR A 140 1.76 -5.60 2.15
N SER A 141 1.91 -6.78 2.77
CA SER A 141 3.00 -7.07 3.70
C SER A 141 4.38 -6.86 3.06
N PHE A 142 5.31 -6.28 3.82
CA PHE A 142 6.69 -6.13 3.35
C PHE A 142 7.45 -7.44 3.55
N ASN A 143 7.37 -8.31 2.56
CA ASN A 143 8.07 -9.60 2.47
C ASN A 143 8.02 -10.12 1.02
N VAL A 144 8.82 -11.12 0.72
CA VAL A 144 8.67 -11.98 -0.45
C VAL A 144 7.85 -13.21 -0.10
N MET A 145 7.36 -13.95 -1.09
CA MET A 145 6.59 -15.18 -0.85
C MET A 145 7.38 -16.18 0.00
N GLY A 146 6.70 -16.80 0.97
CA GLY A 146 7.29 -17.82 1.86
C GLY A 146 8.18 -17.28 2.97
N LYS A 147 8.36 -15.95 3.06
CA LYS A 147 9.13 -15.31 4.14
C LYS A 147 8.21 -14.54 5.10
N PRO A 148 8.58 -14.44 6.38
CA PRO A 148 7.86 -13.60 7.33
C PRO A 148 7.95 -12.11 6.94
N LEU A 149 7.15 -11.28 7.61
CA LEU A 149 7.23 -9.83 7.53
C LEU A 149 8.62 -9.36 7.96
N VAL A 150 9.21 -8.40 7.24
CA VAL A 150 10.50 -7.81 7.63
C VAL A 150 10.41 -7.20 9.03
N HIS A 151 11.39 -7.46 9.87
CA HIS A 151 11.47 -6.92 11.22
C HIS A 151 12.56 -5.87 11.35
N SER A 152 13.75 -6.20 10.87
CA SER A 152 14.94 -5.37 10.96
C SER A 152 15.13 -4.50 9.71
N LEU A 153 16.06 -3.55 9.80
CA LEU A 153 16.51 -2.78 8.64
C LEU A 153 17.23 -3.70 7.64
N ASP A 154 18.02 -4.65 8.12
CA ASP A 154 18.75 -5.58 7.26
C ASP A 154 17.80 -6.45 6.44
N ASP A 155 16.72 -6.96 7.04
CA ASP A 155 15.68 -7.70 6.32
C ASP A 155 15.06 -6.83 5.21
N ALA A 156 14.75 -5.58 5.53
CA ALA A 156 14.15 -4.64 4.59
C ALA A 156 15.08 -4.30 3.43
N LEU A 157 16.36 -4.04 3.72
CA LEU A 157 17.38 -3.80 2.71
C LEU A 157 17.59 -5.03 1.82
N ALA A 158 17.59 -6.23 2.40
CA ALA A 158 17.71 -7.47 1.64
C ALA A 158 16.54 -7.63 0.64
N VAL A 159 15.30 -7.40 1.08
CA VAL A 159 14.13 -7.44 0.19
C VAL A 159 14.18 -6.30 -0.84
N PHE A 160 14.53 -5.08 -0.43
CA PHE A 160 14.61 -3.93 -1.33
C PHE A 160 15.63 -4.16 -2.46
N LEU A 161 16.84 -4.59 -2.11
CA LEU A 161 17.91 -4.79 -3.08
C LEU A 161 17.69 -5.99 -4.02
N SER A 162 17.00 -7.04 -3.53
CA SER A 162 16.77 -8.28 -4.30
C SER A 162 15.48 -8.31 -5.11
N THR A 163 14.62 -7.28 -5.02
CA THR A 163 13.31 -7.24 -5.69
C THR A 163 13.13 -6.01 -6.59
N GLY A 164 12.02 -5.93 -7.30
CA GLY A 164 11.65 -4.80 -8.15
C GLY A 164 11.09 -3.58 -7.40
N LEU A 165 11.32 -3.42 -6.09
CA LEU A 165 10.99 -2.18 -5.39
C LEU A 165 11.82 -1.02 -5.94
N ASP A 166 11.18 0.12 -6.19
CA ASP A 166 11.83 1.31 -6.73
C ASP A 166 12.52 2.15 -5.63
N ALA A 167 11.89 2.22 -4.45
CA ALA A 167 12.45 2.93 -3.30
C ALA A 167 12.08 2.25 -1.98
N LEU A 168 12.87 2.56 -0.94
CA LEU A 168 12.64 2.14 0.44
C LEU A 168 12.58 3.38 1.33
N VAL A 169 11.49 3.52 2.08
CA VAL A 169 11.35 4.53 3.13
C VAL A 169 11.55 3.88 4.49
N VAL A 170 12.45 4.44 5.29
CA VAL A 170 12.70 4.01 6.67
C VAL A 170 12.59 5.24 7.56
N ASN A 171 11.49 5.39 8.25
CA ASN A 171 11.13 6.60 9.01
C ASN A 171 11.28 7.87 8.13
N ASP A 172 12.29 8.70 8.38
CA ASP A 172 12.52 9.96 7.68
C ASP A 172 13.52 9.86 6.52
N TYR A 173 13.97 8.66 6.22
CA TYR A 173 14.95 8.41 5.16
C TYR A 173 14.30 7.77 3.94
N LEU A 174 14.57 8.34 2.76
CA LEU A 174 14.20 7.80 1.46
C LEU A 174 15.45 7.28 0.74
N ILE A 175 15.44 6.00 0.41
CA ILE A 175 16.52 5.30 -0.29
C ILE A 175 15.99 4.89 -1.66
N CYS A 176 16.59 5.41 -2.72
CA CYS A 176 16.28 5.01 -4.10
C CYS A 176 17.38 4.10 -4.66
N LYS A 177 17.03 3.18 -5.52
CA LYS A 177 18.03 2.45 -6.29
C LYS A 177 18.76 3.40 -7.24
N PRO A 178 20.07 3.22 -7.45
CA PRO A 178 20.77 3.96 -8.48
C PRO A 178 20.08 3.70 -9.83
N ARG A 179 19.95 4.72 -10.64
CA ARG A 179 19.52 4.53 -12.03
C ARG A 179 20.64 3.80 -12.75
N ASN A 180 20.34 2.65 -13.35
CA ASN A 180 21.22 2.08 -14.34
C ASN A 180 21.01 2.91 -15.60
N ASP A 181 21.91 3.87 -15.83
CA ASP A 181 21.99 4.61 -17.09
C ASP A 181 22.42 3.65 -18.22
#